data_5bdd6c22e2f2dee76f2f1e6bddaf377b
#
_entry.id   5bdd6c22e2f2dee76f2f1e6bddaf377b
#
_cell.length_a   1.000
_cell.length_b   1.000
_cell.length_c   1.000
_cell.angle_alpha   90.00
_cell.angle_beta   90.00
_cell.angle_gamma   90.00
#
_symmetry.space_group_name_H-M   'P 1'
#
loop_
_entity.id
_entity.type
_entity.pdbx_description
1 polymer ?
#
loop_
_entity_poly.entity_id
_entity_poly.type
_entity_poly.pdbx_seq_one_letter_code
_entity_poly.pdbx_strand_id
1 'polypeptide(L)'
;MKKYILLASSMLILAACGGTSSNFVNVSMPNFKPQVPTKVEPIDSGVSIALEPINIEQNNNYSDYFENSVLKIRIEKEIDLLKQNLEEQIKTIARLKGYKIVTANPDYTLKNSISIYTEEKNAQKTSNFMSGDYIKSNLGINFKGKIDFIDAHNPQNSTNLSSSTKLDSLVALNYPIKNDDGVNMFKTTISTVPTQLNKGLEQPAFEIDKSFLAFYKNTLNTLYNNLPKATDIGKTIPNTNSGFNSFDGDATFEESLPQTNSNQN
;
A
#
# COMPACT_ATOMS: atom_id res chain seq x y z
N MET A 1 -26.75 9.79 60.43
CA MET A 1 -27.18 9.03 59.23
C MET A 1 -27.23 9.84 57.94
N LYS A 2 -27.53 11.14 57.94
CA LYS A 2 -27.59 11.97 56.68
C LYS A 2 -26.25 12.17 55.95
N LYS A 3 -25.09 12.07 56.65
CA LYS A 3 -23.75 12.26 56.04
C LYS A 3 -23.26 11.08 55.21
N TYR A 4 -23.74 9.86 55.46
CA TYR A 4 -23.33 8.68 54.70
C TYR A 4 -24.08 8.48 53.37
N ILE A 5 -25.28 9.06 53.26
CA ILE A 5 -26.09 8.99 52.02
C ILE A 5 -25.44 9.87 50.88
N LEU A 6 -24.81 10.98 51.27
CA LEU A 6 -24.13 11.86 50.32
C LEU A 6 -22.81 11.23 49.77
N LEU A 7 -22.12 10.43 50.57
CA LEU A 7 -20.90 9.72 50.13
C LEU A 7 -21.23 8.56 49.18
N ALA A 8 -22.30 7.83 49.40
CA ALA A 8 -22.74 6.74 48.57
C ALA A 8 -23.23 7.25 47.18
N SER A 9 -23.86 8.44 47.14
CA SER A 9 -24.32 9.07 45.91
C SER A 9 -23.16 9.58 45.04
N SER A 10 -22.05 10.05 45.64
CA SER A 10 -20.88 10.51 44.89
C SER A 10 -20.03 9.36 44.31
N MET A 11 -20.01 8.19 44.98
CA MET A 11 -19.34 7.00 44.43
C MET A 11 -20.08 6.38 43.22
N LEU A 12 -21.40 6.49 43.15
CA LEU A 12 -22.17 6.00 42.01
C LEU A 12 -21.97 6.85 40.73
N ILE A 13 -21.63 8.13 40.86
CA ILE A 13 -21.38 9.01 39.74
C ILE A 13 -19.97 8.77 39.13
N LEU A 14 -19.01 8.34 39.94
CA LEU A 14 -17.65 8.01 39.49
C LEU A 14 -17.57 6.65 38.78
N ALA A 15 -18.49 5.73 39.04
CA ALA A 15 -18.59 4.44 38.33
C ALA A 15 -19.23 4.55 36.92
N ALA A 16 -19.91 5.67 36.65
CA ALA A 16 -20.52 5.90 35.32
C ALA A 16 -19.55 6.44 34.27
N CYS A 17 -18.31 6.75 34.62
CA CYS A 17 -17.21 6.96 33.66
C CYS A 17 -16.55 5.63 33.26
N GLY A 18 -17.35 4.58 33.10
CA GLY A 18 -16.96 3.35 32.41
C GLY A 18 -16.55 3.70 31.01
N GLY A 19 -15.26 3.53 30.69
CA GLY A 19 -14.67 3.89 29.41
C GLY A 19 -15.53 3.39 28.27
N THR A 20 -16.00 4.31 27.42
CA THR A 20 -16.57 3.98 26.13
C THR A 20 -15.49 3.21 25.40
N SER A 21 -15.63 1.88 25.32
CA SER A 21 -14.69 1.08 24.53
C SER A 21 -14.72 1.65 23.13
N SER A 22 -13.62 2.28 22.73
CA SER A 22 -13.48 2.84 21.39
C SER A 22 -13.80 1.74 20.37
N ASN A 23 -14.72 1.98 19.45
CA ASN A 23 -15.01 1.06 18.35
C ASN A 23 -13.89 1.07 17.31
N PHE A 24 -12.82 1.81 17.57
CA PHE A 24 -11.69 1.98 16.69
C PHE A 24 -10.41 1.40 17.29
N VAL A 25 -9.53 0.99 16.38
CA VAL A 25 -8.15 0.57 16.64
C VAL A 25 -7.22 1.37 15.77
N ASN A 26 -6.01 1.64 16.25
CA ASN A 26 -4.99 2.31 15.46
C ASN A 26 -4.12 1.26 14.78
N VAL A 27 -4.07 1.32 13.45
CA VAL A 27 -3.22 0.46 12.61
C VAL A 27 -2.31 1.37 11.79
N SER A 28 -1.01 1.31 12.04
CA SER A 28 -0.03 2.12 11.30
C SER A 28 -0.09 1.88 9.81
N MET A 29 0.28 2.88 9.00
CA MET A 29 0.45 2.70 7.57
C MET A 29 1.66 1.79 7.28
N PRO A 30 1.66 1.06 6.15
CA PRO A 30 2.79 0.21 5.79
C PRO A 30 4.07 1.03 5.59
N ASN A 31 5.19 0.46 6.01
CA ASN A 31 6.49 1.10 5.87
C ASN A 31 7.22 0.56 4.64
N PHE A 32 7.30 1.35 3.57
CA PHE A 32 8.03 1.05 2.34
C PHE A 32 9.53 1.25 2.55
N LYS A 33 10.19 0.25 3.18
CA LYS A 33 11.64 0.31 3.43
C LYS A 33 12.44 0.30 2.13
N PRO A 34 13.58 1.02 2.06
CA PRO A 34 14.49 0.92 0.93
C PRO A 34 14.90 -0.53 0.66
N GLN A 35 14.87 -0.94 -0.62
CA GLN A 35 15.23 -2.30 -1.05
C GLN A 35 16.67 -2.37 -1.58
N VAL A 36 17.29 -1.22 -1.86
CA VAL A 36 18.66 -1.13 -2.36
C VAL A 36 19.54 -0.37 -1.38
N PRO A 37 20.85 -0.69 -1.31
CA PRO A 37 21.78 0.02 -0.44
C PRO A 37 21.84 1.52 -0.77
N THR A 38 21.63 2.37 0.24
CA THR A 38 21.64 3.84 0.08
C THR A 38 23.04 4.45 0.10
N LYS A 39 24.09 3.65 0.40
CA LYS A 39 25.49 4.10 0.61
C LYS A 39 26.48 3.63 -0.47
N VAL A 40 26.01 3.40 -1.68
CA VAL A 40 26.91 3.06 -2.79
C VAL A 40 27.25 4.34 -3.54
N GLU A 41 28.53 4.66 -3.69
CA GLU A 41 28.96 5.77 -4.53
C GLU A 41 28.59 5.45 -5.99
N PRO A 42 27.80 6.29 -6.65
CA PRO A 42 27.44 6.06 -8.04
C PRO A 42 28.67 6.20 -8.93
N ILE A 43 28.84 5.25 -9.85
CA ILE A 43 29.85 5.36 -10.90
C ILE A 43 29.28 6.27 -11.98
N ASP A 44 29.94 7.41 -12.24
CA ASP A 44 29.54 8.26 -13.36
C ASP A 44 30.08 7.65 -14.66
N SER A 45 29.18 7.07 -15.43
CA SER A 45 29.52 6.47 -16.75
C SER A 45 29.47 7.49 -17.89
N GLY A 46 29.05 8.72 -17.63
CA GLY A 46 28.73 9.72 -18.66
C GLY A 46 27.40 9.50 -19.37
N VAL A 47 26.71 8.38 -19.14
CA VAL A 47 25.41 8.08 -19.74
C VAL A 47 24.27 8.70 -18.93
N SER A 48 23.41 9.45 -19.60
CA SER A 48 22.32 10.17 -18.98
C SER A 48 20.97 9.47 -19.11
N ILE A 49 20.10 9.64 -18.09
CA ILE A 49 18.74 9.10 -18.08
C ILE A 49 17.76 10.15 -17.56
N ALA A 50 16.61 10.26 -18.22
CA ALA A 50 15.45 10.95 -17.69
C ALA A 50 14.51 9.95 -17.01
N LEU A 51 13.98 10.34 -15.85
CA LEU A 51 12.98 9.57 -15.12
C LEU A 51 11.65 10.28 -15.23
N GLU A 52 10.69 9.68 -15.95
CA GLU A 52 9.33 10.21 -15.98
C GLU A 52 8.63 9.97 -14.65
N PRO A 53 7.74 10.89 -14.20
CA PRO A 53 6.90 10.66 -13.05
C PRO A 53 6.08 9.37 -13.21
N ILE A 54 5.90 8.63 -12.11
CA ILE A 54 5.10 7.40 -12.15
C ILE A 54 3.64 7.75 -12.44
N ASN A 55 3.10 7.17 -13.52
CA ASN A 55 1.68 7.22 -13.81
C ASN A 55 0.97 6.06 -13.13
N ILE A 56 -0.02 6.36 -12.27
CA ILE A 56 -0.86 5.35 -11.61
C ILE A 56 -2.28 5.46 -12.15
N GLU A 57 -2.75 4.39 -12.76
CA GLU A 57 -4.13 4.21 -13.21
C GLU A 57 -4.87 3.32 -12.21
N GLN A 58 -5.97 3.83 -11.66
CA GLN A 58 -6.82 3.09 -10.75
C GLN A 58 -8.11 2.68 -11.47
N ASN A 59 -8.40 1.38 -11.45
CA ASN A 59 -9.62 0.80 -11.98
C ASN A 59 -10.37 0.13 -10.83
N ASN A 60 -11.48 0.72 -10.43
CA ASN A 60 -12.23 0.30 -9.26
C ASN A 60 -13.58 -0.28 -9.66
N ASN A 61 -13.92 -1.42 -9.07
CA ASN A 61 -15.23 -2.07 -9.20
C ASN A 61 -15.73 -2.45 -7.81
N TYR A 62 -16.38 -1.50 -7.13
CA TYR A 62 -16.89 -1.71 -5.79
C TYR A 62 -18.18 -0.93 -5.54
N SER A 63 -18.87 -1.27 -4.44
CA SER A 63 -20.12 -0.64 -4.05
C SER A 63 -19.94 0.78 -3.50
N ASP A 64 -20.99 1.60 -3.55
CA ASP A 64 -21.00 2.93 -2.93
C ASP A 64 -20.69 2.88 -1.42
N TYR A 65 -20.99 1.74 -0.78
CA TYR A 65 -20.66 1.56 0.63
C TYR A 65 -19.16 1.49 0.86
N PHE A 66 -18.42 0.79 -0.02
CA PHE A 66 -16.97 0.71 0.08
C PHE A 66 -16.31 2.05 -0.24
N GLU A 67 -16.86 2.79 -1.22
CA GLU A 67 -16.39 4.14 -1.58
C GLU A 67 -16.31 5.08 -0.37
N ASN A 68 -17.24 4.94 0.57
CA ASN A 68 -17.29 5.75 1.78
C ASN A 68 -16.62 5.09 3.00
N SER A 69 -15.91 3.97 2.82
CA SER A 69 -15.27 3.23 3.92
C SER A 69 -13.89 3.78 4.28
N VAL A 70 -13.47 3.57 5.53
CA VAL A 70 -12.10 3.90 5.98
C VAL A 70 -11.03 3.08 5.24
N LEU A 71 -11.36 1.86 4.81
CA LEU A 71 -10.43 1.03 4.04
C LEU A 71 -10.12 1.62 2.67
N LYS A 72 -11.11 2.21 2.00
CA LYS A 72 -10.88 2.92 0.73
C LYS A 72 -9.94 4.12 0.93
N ILE A 73 -10.17 4.92 1.97
CA ILE A 73 -9.29 6.04 2.33
C ILE A 73 -7.86 5.54 2.62
N ARG A 74 -7.73 4.39 3.31
CA ARG A 74 -6.43 3.76 3.56
C ARG A 74 -5.73 3.34 2.28
N ILE A 75 -6.42 2.65 1.37
CA ILE A 75 -5.89 2.21 0.07
C ILE A 75 -5.38 3.41 -0.74
N GLU A 76 -6.13 4.50 -0.80
CA GLU A 76 -5.68 5.73 -1.49
C GLU A 76 -4.39 6.28 -0.90
N LYS A 77 -4.32 6.32 0.43
CA LYS A 77 -3.10 6.76 1.11
C LYS A 77 -1.92 5.83 0.87
N GLU A 78 -2.14 4.53 0.79
CA GLU A 78 -1.10 3.55 0.45
C GLU A 78 -0.61 3.71 -0.99
N ILE A 79 -1.50 4.04 -1.93
CA ILE A 79 -1.14 4.35 -3.32
C ILE A 79 -0.21 5.57 -3.38
N ASP A 80 -0.52 6.64 -2.63
CA ASP A 80 0.34 7.82 -2.55
C ASP A 80 1.72 7.48 -1.98
N LEU A 81 1.76 6.71 -0.89
CA LEU A 81 3.00 6.27 -0.26
C LEU A 81 3.82 5.36 -1.19
N LEU A 82 3.16 4.42 -1.87
CA LEU A 82 3.77 3.54 -2.85
C LEU A 82 4.45 4.36 -3.95
N LYS A 83 3.73 5.34 -4.53
CA LYS A 83 4.26 6.22 -5.59
C LYS A 83 5.51 6.96 -5.12
N GLN A 84 5.42 7.66 -3.99
CA GLN A 84 6.53 8.44 -3.44
C GLN A 84 7.78 7.58 -3.20
N ASN A 85 7.62 6.42 -2.56
CA ASN A 85 8.74 5.53 -2.23
C ASN A 85 9.32 4.87 -3.49
N LEU A 86 8.50 4.50 -4.48
CA LEU A 86 8.99 3.98 -5.76
C LEU A 86 9.81 5.04 -6.51
N GLU A 87 9.32 6.28 -6.61
CA GLU A 87 10.05 7.37 -7.29
C GLU A 87 11.43 7.60 -6.69
N GLU A 88 11.56 7.58 -5.36
CA GLU A 88 12.85 7.74 -4.68
C GLU A 88 13.78 6.55 -4.92
N GLN A 89 13.26 5.33 -4.82
CA GLN A 89 14.06 4.12 -5.01
C GLN A 89 14.49 3.93 -6.47
N ILE A 90 13.65 4.28 -7.44
CA ILE A 90 14.00 4.25 -8.86
C ILE A 90 15.15 5.21 -9.15
N LYS A 91 15.15 6.43 -8.58
CA LYS A 91 16.29 7.36 -8.66
C LYS A 91 17.58 6.74 -8.10
N THR A 92 17.47 6.07 -6.96
CA THR A 92 18.60 5.39 -6.33
C THR A 92 19.12 4.25 -7.20
N ILE A 93 18.26 3.42 -7.76
CA ILE A 93 18.63 2.32 -8.65
C ILE A 93 19.31 2.86 -9.92
N ALA A 94 18.78 3.90 -10.55
CA ALA A 94 19.39 4.50 -11.73
C ALA A 94 20.84 4.97 -11.45
N ARG A 95 21.07 5.64 -10.31
CA ARG A 95 22.42 6.05 -9.89
C ARG A 95 23.33 4.86 -9.63
N LEU A 96 22.85 3.81 -8.94
CA LEU A 96 23.61 2.59 -8.68
C LEU A 96 23.99 1.84 -9.96
N LYS A 97 23.17 1.97 -11.01
CA LYS A 97 23.45 1.42 -12.34
C LYS A 97 24.40 2.32 -13.18
N GLY A 98 24.84 3.44 -12.62
CA GLY A 98 25.82 4.35 -13.23
C GLY A 98 25.23 5.43 -14.13
N TYR A 99 23.91 5.68 -14.06
CA TYR A 99 23.27 6.71 -14.86
C TYR A 99 23.33 8.08 -14.18
N LYS A 100 23.59 9.12 -14.98
CA LYS A 100 23.43 10.51 -14.59
C LYS A 100 21.97 10.93 -14.83
N ILE A 101 21.25 11.30 -13.78
CA ILE A 101 19.85 11.73 -13.92
C ILE A 101 19.80 13.15 -14.44
N VAL A 102 19.07 13.38 -15.54
CA VAL A 102 18.89 14.66 -16.21
C VAL A 102 17.43 14.93 -16.52
N THR A 103 17.08 16.20 -16.75
CA THR A 103 15.71 16.62 -17.12
C THR A 103 15.58 16.98 -18.59
N ALA A 104 16.72 17.18 -19.29
CA ALA A 104 16.72 17.56 -20.71
C ALA A 104 17.80 16.77 -21.47
N ASN A 105 17.54 16.48 -22.73
CA ASN A 105 18.42 15.77 -23.63
C ASN A 105 19.03 14.48 -23.03
N PRO A 106 18.23 13.55 -22.50
CA PRO A 106 18.71 12.28 -21.97
C PRO A 106 19.16 11.36 -23.11
N ASP A 107 20.12 10.46 -22.82
CA ASP A 107 20.43 9.33 -23.71
C ASP A 107 19.34 8.26 -23.63
N TYR A 108 18.77 8.10 -22.44
CA TYR A 108 17.68 7.13 -22.16
C TYR A 108 16.56 7.76 -21.36
N THR A 109 15.35 7.23 -21.51
CA THR A 109 14.20 7.60 -20.69
C THR A 109 13.62 6.36 -20.01
N LEU A 110 13.37 6.47 -18.69
CA LEU A 110 12.67 5.45 -17.92
C LEU A 110 11.24 5.94 -17.64
N LYS A 111 10.27 5.24 -18.24
CA LYS A 111 8.86 5.52 -18.08
C LYS A 111 8.19 4.43 -17.27
N ASN A 112 7.51 4.83 -16.19
CA ASN A 112 6.88 3.90 -15.27
C ASN A 112 5.37 4.11 -15.28
N SER A 113 4.61 3.02 -15.48
CA SER A 113 3.16 3.00 -15.39
C SER A 113 2.70 1.86 -14.50
N ILE A 114 1.76 2.14 -13.62
CA ILE A 114 1.19 1.17 -12.68
C ILE A 114 -0.32 1.17 -12.88
N SER A 115 -0.91 0.00 -13.03
CA SER A 115 -2.36 -0.19 -13.01
C SER A 115 -2.73 -0.95 -11.75
N ILE A 116 -3.65 -0.39 -10.98
CA ILE A 116 -4.19 -0.98 -9.76
C ILE A 116 -5.66 -1.25 -9.98
N TYR A 117 -6.04 -2.52 -9.94
CA TYR A 117 -7.44 -2.95 -10.04
C TYR A 117 -7.92 -3.40 -8.68
N THR A 118 -8.93 -2.72 -8.14
CA THR A 118 -9.59 -3.06 -6.88
C THR A 118 -11.01 -3.49 -7.13
N GLU A 119 -11.38 -4.67 -6.63
CA GLU A 119 -12.69 -5.26 -6.84
C GLU A 119 -13.32 -5.72 -5.52
N GLU A 120 -14.52 -5.25 -5.23
CA GLU A 120 -15.35 -5.76 -4.15
C GLU A 120 -16.40 -6.72 -4.69
N LYS A 121 -16.46 -7.93 -4.13
CA LYS A 121 -17.41 -8.98 -4.52
C LYS A 121 -18.37 -9.32 -3.40
N ASN A 122 -19.55 -9.78 -3.78
CA ASN A 122 -20.56 -10.34 -2.86
C ASN A 122 -20.93 -9.38 -1.71
N ALA A 123 -21.00 -8.08 -1.98
CA ALA A 123 -21.40 -7.09 -0.98
C ALA A 123 -22.84 -7.33 -0.53
N GLN A 124 -23.03 -7.59 0.76
CA GLN A 124 -24.33 -7.85 1.37
C GLN A 124 -24.52 -6.97 2.61
N LYS A 125 -25.61 -6.21 2.63
CA LYS A 125 -25.99 -5.41 3.79
C LYS A 125 -26.59 -6.32 4.86
N THR A 126 -26.11 -6.19 6.08
CA THR A 126 -26.63 -6.84 7.28
C THR A 126 -27.01 -5.76 8.28
N SER A 127 -28.28 -5.76 8.70
CA SER A 127 -28.79 -4.82 9.69
C SER A 127 -28.80 -5.46 11.08
N ASN A 128 -28.26 -4.73 12.06
CA ASN A 128 -28.30 -5.12 13.46
C ASN A 128 -28.80 -3.95 14.30
N PHE A 129 -29.86 -4.18 15.04
CA PHE A 129 -30.52 -3.13 15.85
C PHE A 129 -29.56 -2.50 16.88
N MET A 130 -28.64 -3.26 17.46
CA MET A 130 -27.73 -2.77 18.50
C MET A 130 -26.41 -2.23 17.97
N SER A 131 -25.86 -2.78 16.89
CA SER A 131 -24.54 -2.42 16.36
C SER A 131 -24.57 -1.61 15.06
N GLY A 132 -25.77 -1.33 14.54
CA GLY A 132 -25.94 -0.63 13.26
C GLY A 132 -25.86 -1.54 12.05
N ASP A 133 -25.78 -0.94 10.87
CA ASP A 133 -25.72 -1.65 9.61
C ASP A 133 -24.28 -1.92 9.20
N TYR A 134 -24.03 -3.09 8.66
CA TYR A 134 -22.72 -3.56 8.20
C TYR A 134 -22.80 -4.13 6.79
N ILE A 135 -21.70 -3.99 6.05
CA ILE A 135 -21.49 -4.70 4.79
C ILE A 135 -20.53 -5.87 5.02
N LYS A 136 -20.95 -7.05 4.58
CA LYS A 136 -20.08 -8.21 4.41
C LYS A 136 -19.75 -8.35 2.95
N SER A 137 -18.46 -8.44 2.61
CA SER A 137 -17.99 -8.54 1.24
C SER A 137 -16.62 -9.22 1.15
N ASN A 138 -16.08 -9.32 -0.05
CA ASN A 138 -14.74 -9.82 -0.30
C ASN A 138 -14.00 -8.84 -1.21
N LEU A 139 -12.79 -8.44 -0.81
CA LEU A 139 -11.95 -7.51 -1.55
C LEU A 139 -10.83 -8.23 -2.27
N GLY A 140 -10.65 -7.92 -3.54
CA GLY A 140 -9.50 -8.31 -4.34
C GLY A 140 -8.71 -7.07 -4.79
N ILE A 141 -7.39 -7.15 -4.77
CA ILE A 141 -6.52 -6.11 -5.33
C ILE A 141 -5.51 -6.77 -6.27
N ASN A 142 -5.32 -6.18 -7.44
CA ASN A 142 -4.40 -6.66 -8.46
C ASN A 142 -3.53 -5.50 -8.96
N PHE A 143 -2.22 -5.69 -8.96
CA PHE A 143 -1.25 -4.71 -9.39
C PHE A 143 -0.55 -5.17 -10.66
N LYS A 144 -0.35 -4.26 -11.61
CA LYS A 144 0.48 -4.45 -12.79
C LYS A 144 1.39 -3.25 -12.94
N GLY A 145 2.69 -3.48 -12.95
CA GLY A 145 3.71 -2.48 -13.24
C GLY A 145 4.31 -2.72 -14.62
N LYS A 146 4.51 -1.65 -15.37
CA LYS A 146 5.21 -1.63 -16.65
C LYS A 146 6.28 -0.56 -16.59
N ILE A 147 7.51 -0.93 -16.90
CA ILE A 147 8.65 -0.03 -16.96
C ILE A 147 9.22 -0.10 -18.37
N ASP A 148 9.16 0.99 -19.10
CA ASP A 148 9.76 1.12 -20.43
C ASP A 148 11.11 1.84 -20.27
N PHE A 149 12.20 1.16 -20.66
CA PHE A 149 13.51 1.75 -20.82
C PHE A 149 13.73 2.06 -22.28
N ILE A 150 13.72 3.35 -22.62
CA ILE A 150 13.64 3.86 -24.00
C ILE A 150 14.97 4.51 -24.37
N ASP A 151 15.59 4.02 -25.43
CA ASP A 151 16.73 4.66 -26.07
C ASP A 151 16.26 5.92 -26.82
N ALA A 152 16.73 7.10 -26.44
CA ALA A 152 16.31 8.36 -27.04
C ALA A 152 16.81 8.52 -28.48
N HIS A 153 17.94 7.87 -28.82
CA HIS A 153 18.55 7.92 -30.17
C HIS A 153 17.99 6.82 -31.09
N ASN A 154 17.57 5.70 -30.53
CA ASN A 154 16.98 4.59 -31.27
C ASN A 154 15.82 3.94 -30.51
N PRO A 155 14.59 4.49 -30.59
CA PRO A 155 13.43 3.96 -29.88
C PRO A 155 13.08 2.50 -30.21
N GLN A 156 13.59 1.94 -31.30
CA GLN A 156 13.41 0.53 -31.68
C GLN A 156 14.15 -0.42 -30.69
N ASN A 157 15.21 0.08 -30.04
CA ASN A 157 15.99 -0.66 -29.06
C ASN A 157 15.44 -0.57 -27.63
N SER A 158 14.20 -0.15 -27.48
CA SER A 158 13.56 -0.01 -26.16
C SER A 158 13.27 -1.36 -25.53
N THR A 159 13.47 -1.44 -24.21
CA THR A 159 13.21 -2.65 -23.41
C THR A 159 12.00 -2.42 -22.50
N ASN A 160 11.09 -3.38 -22.48
CA ASN A 160 9.93 -3.38 -21.59
C ASN A 160 10.17 -4.35 -20.43
N LEU A 161 10.01 -3.86 -19.22
CA LEU A 161 10.07 -4.65 -17.98
C LEU A 161 8.69 -4.63 -17.34
N SER A 162 8.21 -5.77 -16.91
CA SER A 162 6.90 -5.88 -16.27
C SER A 162 6.97 -6.55 -14.90
N SER A 163 6.16 -6.09 -13.99
CA SER A 163 5.94 -6.71 -12.69
C SER A 163 4.45 -6.86 -12.43
N SER A 164 4.06 -7.92 -11.74
CA SER A 164 2.67 -8.10 -11.33
C SER A 164 2.61 -8.72 -9.95
N THR A 165 1.61 -8.30 -9.19
CA THR A 165 1.30 -8.87 -7.88
C THR A 165 -0.22 -8.87 -7.72
N LYS A 166 -0.73 -9.92 -7.10
CA LYS A 166 -2.15 -10.08 -6.80
C LYS A 166 -2.25 -10.54 -5.37
N LEU A 167 -3.32 -10.14 -4.68
CA LEU A 167 -3.69 -10.80 -3.41
C LEU A 167 -3.82 -12.31 -3.63
N ASP A 168 -3.19 -13.10 -2.77
CA ASP A 168 -3.23 -14.58 -2.84
C ASP A 168 -4.65 -15.11 -2.75
N SER A 169 -5.48 -14.45 -1.94
CA SER A 169 -6.91 -14.74 -1.77
C SER A 169 -7.71 -13.45 -1.62
N LEU A 170 -9.01 -13.54 -1.83
CA LEU A 170 -9.91 -12.43 -1.53
C LEU A 170 -9.93 -12.19 -0.01
N VAL A 171 -9.82 -10.94 0.40
CA VAL A 171 -9.89 -10.53 1.80
C VAL A 171 -11.35 -10.37 2.22
N ALA A 172 -11.79 -11.15 3.21
CA ALA A 172 -13.12 -11.01 3.76
C ALA A 172 -13.25 -9.71 4.56
N LEU A 173 -14.25 -8.92 4.25
CA LEU A 173 -14.56 -7.66 4.88
C LEU A 173 -15.86 -7.73 5.69
N ASN A 174 -15.86 -7.01 6.82
CA ASN A 174 -17.06 -6.70 7.58
C ASN A 174 -16.91 -5.28 8.14
N TYR A 175 -17.48 -4.30 7.45
CA TYR A 175 -17.32 -2.90 7.80
C TYR A 175 -18.65 -2.19 8.00
N PRO A 176 -18.72 -1.22 8.94
CA PRO A 176 -19.94 -0.47 9.22
C PRO A 176 -20.25 0.51 8.10
N ILE A 177 -21.55 0.77 7.88
CA ILE A 177 -22.02 1.83 7.01
C ILE A 177 -22.64 2.95 7.84
N LYS A 178 -22.49 4.18 7.38
CA LYS A 178 -23.12 5.33 7.99
C LYS A 178 -24.62 5.31 7.68
N ASN A 179 -25.46 5.23 8.71
CA ASN A 179 -26.90 5.39 8.53
C ASN A 179 -27.25 6.87 8.66
N ASP A 180 -27.75 7.47 7.59
CA ASP A 180 -28.18 8.88 7.57
C ASP A 180 -29.66 9.05 7.99
N ASP A 181 -30.39 7.98 8.17
CA ASP A 181 -31.86 7.96 8.29
C ASP A 181 -32.40 8.42 9.65
N GLY A 182 -31.67 9.17 10.42
CA GLY A 182 -32.18 9.95 11.59
C GLY A 182 -32.92 9.18 12.70
N VAL A 183 -33.25 7.92 12.47
CA VAL A 183 -34.13 7.09 13.34
C VAL A 183 -33.35 6.17 14.26
N ASN A 184 -32.07 5.88 13.97
CA ASN A 184 -31.26 4.99 14.79
C ASN A 184 -30.66 5.72 15.99
N MET A 185 -31.03 5.35 17.20
CA MET A 185 -30.42 5.85 18.44
C MET A 185 -28.93 5.50 18.57
N PHE A 186 -28.46 4.52 17.80
CA PHE A 186 -27.08 4.05 17.78
C PHE A 186 -26.47 4.32 16.41
N LYS A 187 -25.99 5.56 16.19
CA LYS A 187 -25.28 5.92 14.95
C LYS A 187 -23.91 5.23 14.92
N THR A 188 -23.66 4.47 13.88
CA THR A 188 -22.30 3.94 13.62
C THR A 188 -21.40 5.08 13.22
N THR A 189 -20.33 5.29 13.99
CA THR A 189 -19.30 6.27 13.66
C THR A 189 -18.29 5.64 12.70
N ILE A 190 -18.03 6.30 11.57
CA ILE A 190 -17.03 5.90 10.60
C ILE A 190 -15.86 6.87 10.70
N SER A 191 -14.65 6.32 10.80
CA SER A 191 -13.44 7.13 10.77
C SER A 191 -13.14 7.61 9.35
N THR A 192 -12.61 8.82 9.25
CA THR A 192 -12.02 9.39 8.03
C THR A 192 -10.49 9.39 8.07
N VAL A 193 -9.90 8.79 9.10
CA VAL A 193 -8.46 8.75 9.33
C VAL A 193 -7.92 7.37 8.92
N PRO A 194 -7.01 7.26 7.94
CA PRO A 194 -6.58 5.97 7.37
C PRO A 194 -5.89 5.04 8.37
N THR A 195 -5.38 5.57 9.48
CA THR A 195 -4.76 4.78 10.56
C THR A 195 -5.72 4.40 11.68
N GLN A 196 -6.97 4.88 11.65
CA GLN A 196 -7.98 4.61 12.66
C GLN A 196 -9.08 3.73 12.06
N LEU A 197 -9.00 2.44 12.29
CA LEU A 197 -9.91 1.46 11.70
C LEU A 197 -11.00 1.05 12.70
N ASN A 198 -12.16 0.67 12.19
CA ASN A 198 -13.15 -0.02 13.00
C ASN A 198 -12.61 -1.38 13.44
N LYS A 199 -12.91 -1.79 14.67
CA LYS A 199 -12.54 -3.12 15.19
C LYS A 199 -12.98 -4.22 14.23
N GLY A 200 -12.06 -5.18 13.96
CA GLY A 200 -12.27 -6.26 13.01
C GLY A 200 -11.76 -5.98 11.60
N LEU A 201 -11.27 -4.75 11.32
CA LEU A 201 -10.63 -4.42 10.05
C LEU A 201 -9.10 -4.48 10.10
N GLU A 202 -8.50 -4.87 11.23
CA GLU A 202 -7.04 -4.95 11.42
C GLU A 202 -6.43 -6.00 10.49
N GLN A 203 -7.01 -7.21 10.48
CA GLN A 203 -6.54 -8.28 9.61
C GLN A 203 -6.75 -7.97 8.13
N PRO A 204 -7.93 -7.50 7.67
CA PRO A 204 -8.08 -6.98 6.32
C PRO A 204 -7.05 -5.93 5.92
N ALA A 205 -6.77 -4.94 6.78
CA ALA A 205 -5.77 -3.92 6.51
C ALA A 205 -4.37 -4.53 6.37
N PHE A 206 -3.99 -5.47 7.25
CA PHE A 206 -2.71 -6.16 7.17
C PHE A 206 -2.52 -6.91 5.84
N GLU A 207 -3.55 -7.62 5.34
CA GLU A 207 -3.46 -8.31 4.05
C GLU A 207 -3.34 -7.33 2.87
N ILE A 208 -4.01 -6.18 2.95
CA ILE A 208 -3.88 -5.10 1.98
C ILE A 208 -2.45 -4.55 1.99
N ASP A 209 -1.95 -4.14 3.16
CA ASP A 209 -0.60 -3.62 3.36
C ASP A 209 0.47 -4.59 2.80
N LYS A 210 0.33 -5.88 3.11
CA LYS A 210 1.22 -6.93 2.63
C LYS A 210 1.27 -7.00 1.10
N SER A 211 0.12 -6.85 0.43
CA SER A 211 0.07 -6.88 -1.04
C SER A 211 0.75 -5.64 -1.66
N PHE A 212 0.58 -4.46 -1.08
CA PHE A 212 1.29 -3.24 -1.50
C PHE A 212 2.80 -3.37 -1.33
N LEU A 213 3.25 -3.87 -0.17
CA LEU A 213 4.67 -4.10 0.10
C LEU A 213 5.28 -5.16 -0.84
N ALA A 214 4.54 -6.24 -1.14
CA ALA A 214 4.97 -7.26 -2.08
C ALA A 214 5.12 -6.70 -3.50
N PHE A 215 4.16 -5.89 -3.96
CA PHE A 215 4.25 -5.24 -5.27
C PHE A 215 5.41 -4.26 -5.34
N TYR A 216 5.59 -3.43 -4.31
CA TYR A 216 6.73 -2.51 -4.18
C TYR A 216 8.07 -3.24 -4.32
N LYS A 217 8.28 -4.30 -3.51
CA LYS A 217 9.50 -5.10 -3.54
C LYS A 217 9.71 -5.77 -4.90
N ASN A 218 8.67 -6.37 -5.47
CA ASN A 218 8.74 -7.04 -6.77
C ASN A 218 9.11 -6.05 -7.89
N THR A 219 8.50 -4.87 -7.92
CA THR A 219 8.78 -3.83 -8.91
C THR A 219 10.23 -3.35 -8.84
N LEU A 220 10.74 -3.08 -7.63
CA LEU A 220 12.13 -2.65 -7.46
C LEU A 220 13.13 -3.75 -7.80
N ASN A 221 12.86 -5.00 -7.42
CA ASN A 221 13.70 -6.13 -7.78
C ASN A 221 13.73 -6.34 -9.31
N THR A 222 12.57 -6.26 -9.96
CA THR A 222 12.47 -6.35 -11.42
C THR A 222 13.29 -5.27 -12.08
N LEU A 223 13.17 -4.02 -11.63
CA LEU A 223 13.96 -2.91 -12.16
C LEU A 223 15.46 -3.12 -11.91
N TYR A 224 15.85 -3.41 -10.67
CA TYR A 224 17.26 -3.56 -10.29
C TYR A 224 17.94 -4.67 -11.09
N ASN A 225 17.29 -5.80 -11.29
CA ASN A 225 17.88 -6.93 -11.99
C ASN A 225 17.94 -6.74 -13.50
N ASN A 226 16.99 -6.04 -14.09
CA ASN A 226 16.86 -5.96 -15.54
C ASN A 226 17.27 -4.62 -16.15
N LEU A 227 17.42 -3.54 -15.35
CA LEU A 227 17.98 -2.29 -15.86
C LEU A 227 19.47 -2.50 -16.17
N PRO A 228 19.91 -2.32 -17.43
CA PRO A 228 21.32 -2.51 -17.78
C PRO A 228 22.21 -1.56 -16.97
N LYS A 229 23.47 -1.92 -16.74
CA LYS A 229 24.44 -0.96 -16.23
C LYS A 229 24.80 0.03 -17.35
N ALA A 230 24.92 1.29 -17.00
CA ALA A 230 25.27 2.34 -17.97
C ALA A 230 26.64 2.07 -18.63
N THR A 231 27.58 1.41 -17.95
CA THR A 231 28.86 0.98 -18.49
C THR A 231 28.79 -0.13 -19.55
N ASP A 232 27.67 -0.86 -19.60
CA ASP A 232 27.47 -1.99 -20.51
C ASP A 232 26.68 -1.58 -21.77
N ILE A 233 26.15 -0.35 -21.79
CA ILE A 233 25.44 0.25 -22.93
C ILE A 233 26.45 0.58 -24.01
N GLY A 234 26.24 0.02 -25.20
CA GLY A 234 27.19 0.10 -26.33
C GLY A 234 27.93 -1.22 -26.60
N LYS A 235 27.90 -2.15 -25.66
CA LYS A 235 28.19 -3.56 -25.97
C LYS A 235 26.87 -4.17 -26.41
N THR A 236 26.80 -4.68 -27.62
CA THR A 236 25.60 -5.30 -28.24
C THR A 236 24.91 -6.20 -27.21
N ILE A 237 23.74 -5.79 -26.72
CA ILE A 237 22.93 -6.60 -25.80
C ILE A 237 22.44 -7.79 -26.59
N PRO A 238 22.83 -9.04 -26.27
CA PRO A 238 22.22 -10.21 -26.88
C PRO A 238 20.74 -10.19 -26.50
N ASN A 239 19.89 -10.40 -27.47
CA ASN A 239 18.44 -10.48 -27.31
C ASN A 239 18.11 -11.69 -26.44
N THR A 240 18.17 -11.53 -25.12
CA THR A 240 17.88 -12.57 -24.14
C THR A 240 16.37 -12.57 -23.84
N ASN A 241 15.64 -13.22 -24.76
CA ASN A 241 14.42 -13.93 -24.36
C ASN A 241 14.83 -15.12 -23.45
N SER A 242 15.38 -14.85 -22.29
CA SER A 242 15.75 -15.90 -21.35
C SER A 242 14.78 -15.91 -20.17
N GLY A 243 14.10 -17.07 -20.07
CA GLY A 243 13.16 -17.39 -19.04
C GLY A 243 13.64 -17.08 -17.62
N PHE A 244 12.68 -16.80 -16.82
CA PHE A 244 12.75 -16.66 -15.38
C PHE A 244 13.60 -17.76 -14.73
N ASN A 245 14.77 -17.40 -14.23
CA ASN A 245 15.42 -18.18 -13.17
C ASN A 245 15.13 -17.49 -11.85
N SER A 246 14.32 -18.14 -11.06
CA SER A 246 14.06 -17.81 -9.66
C SER A 246 15.38 -17.72 -8.90
N PHE A 247 15.67 -16.56 -8.35
CA PHE A 247 16.77 -16.40 -7.41
C PHE A 247 16.26 -16.89 -6.02
N ASP A 248 16.63 -18.12 -5.67
CA ASP A 248 16.58 -18.63 -4.29
C ASP A 248 17.66 -17.89 -3.49
N GLY A 249 17.30 -16.77 -2.90
CA GLY A 249 18.11 -16.05 -1.93
C GLY A 249 17.38 -16.07 -0.60
N ASP A 250 17.79 -17.00 0.24
CA ASP A 250 17.40 -17.13 1.66
C ASP A 250 17.82 -15.86 2.42
N ALA A 251 16.97 -14.84 2.38
CA ALA A 251 17.04 -13.70 3.27
C ALA A 251 15.96 -13.89 4.33
N THR A 252 16.34 -14.49 5.44
CA THR A 252 15.55 -14.54 6.65
C THR A 252 15.12 -13.12 7.02
N PHE A 253 13.88 -12.81 6.72
CA PHE A 253 13.23 -11.57 7.10
C PHE A 253 12.81 -11.74 8.56
N GLU A 254 13.52 -11.08 9.48
CA GLU A 254 13.01 -10.89 10.84
C GLU A 254 11.74 -10.06 10.78
N GLU A 255 10.64 -10.75 10.91
CA GLU A 255 9.28 -10.24 10.96
C GLU A 255 9.08 -9.52 12.30
N SER A 256 9.40 -8.23 12.34
CA SER A 256 9.00 -7.39 13.47
C SER A 256 7.50 -7.10 13.34
N LEU A 257 6.70 -8.03 13.85
CA LEU A 257 5.28 -7.82 14.10
C LEU A 257 5.10 -6.61 15.01
N PRO A 258 4.18 -5.68 14.73
CA PRO A 258 3.81 -4.67 15.68
C PRO A 258 3.22 -5.36 16.91
N GLN A 259 3.90 -5.23 18.05
CA GLN A 259 3.38 -5.73 19.32
C GLN A 259 2.07 -5.01 19.63
N THR A 260 0.97 -5.74 19.62
CA THR A 260 -0.28 -5.31 20.22
C THR A 260 -0.04 -5.19 21.72
N ASN A 261 0.16 -3.97 22.20
CA ASN A 261 0.11 -3.69 23.63
C ASN A 261 -1.33 -3.92 24.11
N SER A 262 -1.63 -5.14 24.50
CA SER A 262 -2.78 -5.46 25.34
C SER A 262 -2.42 -5.07 26.79
N ASN A 263 -2.54 -3.81 27.15
CA ASN A 263 -2.64 -3.44 28.54
C ASN A 263 -4.02 -3.89 29.04
N GLN A 264 -4.05 -5.09 29.62
CA GLN A 264 -5.04 -5.46 30.60
C GLN A 264 -4.67 -4.76 31.92
N ASN A 265 -5.51 -3.86 32.34
CA ASN A 265 -5.89 -3.60 33.74
C ASN A 265 -7.29 -3.00 33.76
#